data_fb2739394c6044deac25c5c0e710208e
#
_entry.id   fb2739394c6044deac25c5c0e710208e
#
_cell.length_a   1.000
_cell.length_b   1.000
_cell.length_c   1.000
_cell.angle_alpha   90.00
_cell.angle_beta   90.00
_cell.angle_gamma   90.00
#
_symmetry.space_group_name_H-M   'P 1'
#
loop_
_entity.id
_entity.type
_entity.pdbx_description
1 polymer ?
#
loop_
_entity_poly.entity_id
_entity_poly.type
_entity_poly.pdbx_seq_one_letter_code
_entity_poly.pdbx_strand_id
1 'polypeptide(L)'
;MSKGTVLVADDDTAIRTVLTQALTRAGFEVRAGGTAASLWQWVSNGEGDVIVTDVMMPDQNAFDLIPRIKKLRPDLPIIVISAKNTLGTAVTAAEKGAFDYLPKPFDINEVTDLVQRAVDLPSGEPAAPVEAGDAD
;
A
#
# COMPACT_ATOMS: atom_id res chain seq x y z
N MET A 1 -16.90 14.86 1.63
CA MET A 1 -15.71 14.62 2.45
C MET A 1 -15.06 13.31 2.02
N SER A 2 -13.75 13.29 2.05
CA SER A 2 -13.04 12.08 1.61
C SER A 2 -12.98 11.06 2.74
N LYS A 3 -12.83 9.79 2.36
CA LYS A 3 -12.63 8.70 3.32
C LYS A 3 -11.19 8.65 3.83
N GLY A 4 -10.31 9.45 3.26
CA GLY A 4 -8.89 9.47 3.57
C GLY A 4 -8.08 9.66 2.31
N THR A 5 -6.78 9.75 2.47
CA THR A 5 -5.85 9.96 1.35
C THR A 5 -5.02 8.70 1.11
N VAL A 6 -5.02 8.22 -0.13
CA VAL A 6 -4.22 7.07 -0.55
C VAL A 6 -3.00 7.56 -1.29
N LEU A 7 -1.82 7.09 -0.90
CA LEU A 7 -0.58 7.37 -1.60
C LEU A 7 -0.29 6.20 -2.54
N VAL A 8 -0.26 6.46 -3.84
CA VAL A 8 -0.02 5.43 -4.86
C VAL A 8 1.36 5.64 -5.44
N ALA A 9 2.18 4.59 -5.44
CA ALA A 9 3.51 4.64 -6.02
C ALA A 9 3.69 3.47 -6.99
N ASP A 10 3.81 3.77 -8.28
CA ASP A 10 4.02 2.78 -9.33
C ASP A 10 4.54 3.54 -10.54
N ASP A 11 5.61 3.04 -11.16
CA ASP A 11 6.18 3.71 -12.32
C ASP A 11 5.37 3.50 -13.61
N ASP A 12 4.40 2.59 -13.58
CA ASP A 12 3.50 2.35 -14.72
C ASP A 12 2.37 3.38 -14.69
N THR A 13 2.36 4.26 -15.70
CA THR A 13 1.36 5.32 -15.79
C THR A 13 -0.06 4.76 -15.89
N ALA A 14 -0.25 3.66 -16.62
CA ALA A 14 -1.58 3.06 -16.77
C ALA A 14 -2.10 2.57 -15.43
N ILE A 15 -1.26 1.95 -14.64
CA ILE A 15 -1.65 1.46 -13.31
C ILE A 15 -2.00 2.63 -12.40
N ARG A 16 -1.17 3.69 -12.40
CA ARG A 16 -1.48 4.88 -11.60
C ARG A 16 -2.83 5.48 -11.97
N THR A 17 -3.11 5.54 -13.27
CA THR A 17 -4.38 6.10 -13.75
C THR A 17 -5.57 5.26 -13.28
N VAL A 18 -5.49 3.95 -13.46
CA VAL A 18 -6.57 3.04 -13.06
C VAL A 18 -6.81 3.11 -11.55
N LEU A 19 -5.75 3.06 -10.77
CA LEU A 19 -5.87 3.12 -9.31
C LEU A 19 -6.44 4.47 -8.86
N THR A 20 -5.96 5.55 -9.44
CA THR A 20 -6.44 6.89 -9.09
C THR A 20 -7.94 7.02 -9.37
N GLN A 21 -8.38 6.57 -10.54
CA GLN A 21 -9.79 6.66 -10.90
C GLN A 21 -10.67 5.81 -9.97
N ALA A 22 -10.25 4.59 -9.71
CA ALA A 22 -11.05 3.67 -8.90
C ALA A 22 -11.13 4.14 -7.45
N LEU A 23 -10.02 4.59 -6.89
CA LEU A 23 -9.99 5.02 -5.50
C LEU A 23 -10.71 6.35 -5.31
N THR A 24 -10.59 7.26 -6.28
CA THR A 24 -11.34 8.52 -6.25
C THR A 24 -12.84 8.25 -6.31
N ARG A 25 -13.25 7.32 -7.16
CA ARG A 25 -14.66 6.94 -7.29
C ARG A 25 -15.18 6.31 -6.00
N ALA A 26 -14.31 5.62 -5.26
CA ALA A 26 -14.66 5.00 -3.99
C ALA A 26 -14.71 6.00 -2.83
N GLY A 27 -14.34 7.26 -3.06
CA GLY A 27 -14.45 8.31 -2.05
C GLY A 27 -13.15 8.73 -1.41
N PHE A 28 -12.02 8.27 -1.93
CA PHE A 28 -10.70 8.63 -1.39
C PHE A 28 -10.08 9.77 -2.18
N GLU A 29 -9.22 10.54 -1.52
CA GLU A 29 -8.28 11.40 -2.22
C GLU A 29 -7.05 10.58 -2.57
N VAL A 30 -6.42 10.88 -3.70
CA VAL A 30 -5.29 10.09 -4.18
C VAL A 30 -4.13 11.01 -4.53
N ARG A 31 -2.94 10.66 -4.07
CA ARG A 31 -1.69 11.23 -4.57
C ARG A 31 -0.94 10.09 -5.24
N ALA A 32 -0.56 10.28 -6.49
CA ALA A 32 0.07 9.22 -7.27
C ALA A 32 1.39 9.71 -7.86
N GLY A 33 2.40 8.86 -7.79
CA GLY A 33 3.70 9.16 -8.34
C GLY A 33 4.42 7.90 -8.79
N GLY A 34 5.50 8.09 -9.52
CA GLY A 34 6.25 6.99 -10.12
C GLY A 34 7.55 6.63 -9.44
N THR A 35 7.87 7.24 -8.31
CA THR A 35 9.16 7.02 -7.65
C THR A 35 9.00 6.81 -6.15
N ALA A 36 9.99 6.14 -5.56
CA ALA A 36 10.06 5.98 -4.12
C ALA A 36 10.34 7.33 -3.43
N ALA A 37 11.08 8.21 -4.09
CA ALA A 37 11.37 9.54 -3.54
C ALA A 37 10.10 10.34 -3.32
N SER A 38 9.17 10.33 -4.27
CA SER A 38 7.89 11.01 -4.12
C SER A 38 7.10 10.45 -2.95
N LEU A 39 7.05 9.12 -2.86
CA LEU A 39 6.35 8.45 -1.77
C LEU A 39 6.94 8.84 -0.41
N TRP A 40 8.25 8.79 -0.30
CA TRP A 40 8.94 9.14 0.95
C TRP A 40 8.67 10.58 1.35
N GLN A 41 8.66 11.50 0.37
CA GLN A 41 8.40 12.91 0.65
C GLN A 41 7.00 13.10 1.26
N TRP A 42 5.99 12.46 0.69
CA TRP A 42 4.64 12.56 1.22
C TRP A 42 4.54 11.97 2.62
N VAL A 43 5.14 10.80 2.82
CA VAL A 43 5.12 10.12 4.11
C VAL A 43 5.80 10.98 5.19
N SER A 44 6.98 11.55 4.86
CA SER A 44 7.71 12.36 5.83
C SER A 44 7.00 13.68 6.14
N ASN A 45 6.16 14.17 5.22
CA ASN A 45 5.34 15.35 5.48
C ASN A 45 4.06 15.06 6.26
N GLY A 46 3.85 13.81 6.65
CA GLY A 46 2.66 13.42 7.39
C GLY A 46 1.43 13.17 6.52
N GLU A 47 1.60 13.08 5.22
CA GLU A 47 0.47 12.88 4.31
C GLU A 47 0.15 11.40 4.16
N GLY A 48 -1.11 11.12 3.81
CA GLY A 48 -1.56 9.78 3.50
C GLY A 48 -2.08 9.01 4.70
N ASP A 49 -3.11 8.23 4.45
CA ASP A 49 -3.72 7.34 5.44
C ASP A 49 -3.47 5.88 5.11
N VAL A 50 -3.09 5.59 3.87
CA VAL A 50 -2.72 4.25 3.42
C VAL A 50 -1.84 4.38 2.18
N ILE A 51 -0.93 3.43 2.00
CA ILE A 51 -0.04 3.38 0.84
C ILE A 51 -0.40 2.17 -0.02
N VAL A 52 -0.42 2.37 -1.35
CA VAL A 52 -0.44 1.28 -2.33
C VAL A 52 0.79 1.46 -3.20
N THR A 53 1.75 0.55 -3.12
CA THR A 53 3.03 0.71 -3.81
C THR A 53 3.46 -0.54 -4.56
N ASP A 54 4.04 -0.34 -5.74
CA ASP A 54 4.77 -1.39 -6.43
C ASP A 54 6.06 -1.69 -5.68
N VAL A 55 6.55 -2.91 -5.80
CA VAL A 55 7.83 -3.31 -5.21
C VAL A 55 8.99 -2.65 -5.94
N MET A 56 8.95 -2.69 -7.28
CA MET A 56 10.07 -2.20 -8.09
C MET A 56 9.77 -0.81 -8.63
N MET A 57 10.56 0.17 -8.21
CA MET A 57 10.48 1.52 -8.74
C MET A 57 11.87 1.91 -9.26
N PRO A 58 11.94 2.89 -10.19
CA PRO A 58 13.21 3.17 -10.86
C PRO A 58 14.33 3.61 -9.92
N ASP A 59 13.99 4.24 -8.81
CA ASP A 59 14.99 4.78 -7.91
C ASP A 59 15.25 3.91 -6.68
N GLN A 60 14.30 3.03 -6.30
CA GLN A 60 14.47 2.22 -5.09
C GLN A 60 13.45 1.09 -5.04
N ASN A 61 13.84 -0.02 -4.43
CA ASN A 61 12.92 -1.12 -4.14
C ASN A 61 12.09 -0.76 -2.92
N ALA A 62 10.77 -0.97 -3.00
CA ALA A 62 9.87 -0.63 -1.91
C ALA A 62 10.19 -1.42 -0.64
N PHE A 63 10.72 -2.65 -0.77
CA PHE A 63 11.08 -3.44 0.40
C PHE A 63 12.21 -2.80 1.23
N ASP A 64 13.01 -1.93 0.62
CA ASP A 64 14.01 -1.16 1.35
C ASP A 64 13.40 0.09 2.00
N LEU A 65 12.33 0.58 1.43
CA LEU A 65 11.67 1.79 1.92
C LEU A 65 10.69 1.50 3.07
N ILE A 66 9.99 0.36 3.00
CA ILE A 66 8.95 0.03 3.98
C ILE A 66 9.44 0.09 5.43
N PRO A 67 10.60 -0.48 5.79
CA PRO A 67 11.07 -0.37 7.17
C PRO A 67 11.28 1.06 7.63
N ARG A 68 11.74 1.93 6.73
CA ARG A 68 11.91 3.35 7.04
C ARG A 68 10.57 4.03 7.28
N ILE A 69 9.58 3.70 6.47
CA ILE A 69 8.23 4.24 6.63
C ILE A 69 7.65 3.78 7.96
N LYS A 70 7.76 2.49 8.26
CA LYS A 70 7.20 1.94 9.50
C LYS A 70 7.89 2.49 10.74
N LYS A 71 9.17 2.83 10.63
CA LYS A 71 9.90 3.45 11.72
C LYS A 71 9.38 4.87 12.00
N LEU A 72 9.06 5.61 10.95
CA LEU A 72 8.57 6.97 11.06
C LEU A 72 7.09 7.02 11.39
N ARG A 73 6.31 6.16 10.75
CA ARG A 73 4.85 6.14 10.90
C ARG A 73 4.38 4.71 11.04
N PRO A 74 4.53 4.11 12.24
CA PRO A 74 4.24 2.68 12.44
C PRO A 74 2.80 2.29 12.18
N ASP A 75 1.87 3.25 12.25
CA ASP A 75 0.44 2.98 12.06
C ASP A 75 -0.02 3.11 10.61
N LEU A 76 0.87 3.52 9.71
CA LEU A 76 0.50 3.73 8.31
C LEU A 76 0.46 2.39 7.58
N PRO A 77 -0.72 1.92 7.15
CA PRO A 77 -0.79 0.63 6.45
C PRO A 77 -0.24 0.73 5.04
N ILE A 78 0.46 -0.32 4.61
CA ILE A 78 1.11 -0.37 3.30
C ILE A 78 0.63 -1.61 2.57
N ILE A 79 0.01 -1.41 1.41
CA ILE A 79 -0.39 -2.49 0.53
C ILE A 79 0.64 -2.57 -0.60
N VAL A 80 1.24 -3.74 -0.78
CA VAL A 80 2.26 -3.96 -1.80
C VAL A 80 1.64 -4.64 -3.00
N ILE A 81 1.93 -4.14 -4.19
CA ILE A 81 1.52 -4.79 -5.44
C ILE A 81 2.77 -5.15 -6.23
N SER A 82 2.75 -6.26 -6.96
CA SER A 82 3.94 -6.70 -7.67
C SER A 82 3.60 -7.65 -8.81
N ALA A 83 4.33 -7.49 -9.93
CA ALA A 83 4.29 -8.45 -11.03
C ALA A 83 4.99 -9.75 -10.67
N LYS A 84 5.86 -9.74 -9.65
CA LYS A 84 6.49 -10.96 -9.17
C LYS A 84 5.53 -11.69 -8.24
N ASN A 85 4.83 -12.64 -8.81
CA ASN A 85 3.80 -13.39 -8.09
C ASN A 85 4.40 -14.69 -7.53
N THR A 86 5.28 -14.56 -6.54
CA THR A 86 5.89 -15.70 -5.88
C THR A 86 5.59 -15.67 -4.40
N LEU A 87 5.63 -16.85 -3.79
CA LEU A 87 5.45 -16.96 -2.35
C LEU A 87 6.54 -16.16 -1.62
N GLY A 88 7.78 -16.18 -2.13
CA GLY A 88 8.87 -15.42 -1.52
C GLY A 88 8.59 -13.93 -1.46
N THR A 89 8.01 -13.36 -2.52
CA THR A 89 7.66 -11.94 -2.54
C THR A 89 6.60 -11.63 -1.48
N ALA A 90 5.58 -12.48 -1.37
CA ALA A 90 4.52 -12.28 -0.38
C ALA A 90 5.05 -12.40 1.05
N VAL A 91 5.93 -13.38 1.29
CA VAL A 91 6.55 -13.55 2.61
C VAL A 91 7.41 -12.34 2.97
N THR A 92 8.20 -11.85 2.01
CA THR A 92 9.03 -10.66 2.24
C THR A 92 8.18 -9.45 2.59
N ALA A 93 7.07 -9.25 1.87
CA ALA A 93 6.17 -8.14 2.17
C ALA A 93 5.65 -8.21 3.60
N ALA A 94 5.21 -9.39 4.03
CA ALA A 94 4.72 -9.59 5.39
C ALA A 94 5.82 -9.35 6.43
N GLU A 95 7.02 -9.84 6.17
CA GLU A 95 8.15 -9.66 7.10
C GLU A 95 8.54 -8.20 7.25
N LYS A 96 8.38 -7.40 6.21
CA LYS A 96 8.68 -5.97 6.26
C LYS A 96 7.59 -5.15 6.92
N GLY A 97 6.45 -5.75 7.21
CA GLY A 97 5.36 -5.06 7.89
C GLY A 97 4.27 -4.53 6.98
N ALA A 98 4.17 -5.04 5.76
CA ALA A 98 3.10 -4.65 4.85
C ALA A 98 1.75 -5.12 5.40
N PHE A 99 0.71 -4.33 5.16
CA PHE A 99 -0.65 -4.69 5.52
C PHE A 99 -1.14 -5.87 4.69
N ASP A 100 -0.87 -5.84 3.39
CA ASP A 100 -1.25 -6.93 2.50
C ASP A 100 -0.42 -6.86 1.22
N TYR A 101 -0.56 -7.89 0.39
CA TYR A 101 0.17 -8.05 -0.86
C TYR A 101 -0.80 -8.50 -1.94
N LEU A 102 -0.73 -7.86 -3.12
CA LEU A 102 -1.53 -8.24 -4.27
C LEU A 102 -0.64 -8.48 -5.49
N PRO A 103 -0.79 -9.62 -6.16
CA PRO A 103 -0.06 -9.84 -7.41
C PRO A 103 -0.69 -9.05 -8.57
N LYS A 104 0.14 -8.69 -9.53
CA LYS A 104 -0.32 -8.15 -10.82
C LYS A 104 -0.52 -9.30 -11.80
N PRO A 105 -1.55 -9.29 -12.63
CA PRO A 105 -2.63 -8.31 -12.66
C PRO A 105 -3.58 -8.52 -11.49
N PHE A 106 -4.13 -7.43 -11.00
CA PHE A 106 -5.06 -7.47 -9.85
C PHE A 106 -6.46 -7.08 -10.28
N ASP A 107 -7.43 -7.46 -9.47
CA ASP A 107 -8.80 -6.99 -9.61
C ASP A 107 -8.88 -5.64 -8.89
N ILE A 108 -9.39 -4.62 -9.57
CA ILE A 108 -9.46 -3.28 -9.00
C ILE A 108 -10.37 -3.26 -7.76
N ASN A 109 -11.37 -4.13 -7.71
CA ASN A 109 -12.24 -4.24 -6.55
C ASN A 109 -11.49 -4.78 -5.33
N GLU A 110 -10.52 -5.66 -5.55
CA GLU A 110 -9.69 -6.17 -4.44
C GLU A 110 -8.85 -5.05 -3.84
N VAL A 111 -8.28 -4.18 -4.69
CA VAL A 111 -7.49 -3.06 -4.20
C VAL A 111 -8.36 -2.11 -3.38
N THR A 112 -9.53 -1.77 -3.90
CA THR A 112 -10.44 -0.87 -3.22
C THR A 112 -10.87 -1.43 -1.86
N ASP A 113 -11.18 -2.74 -1.82
CA ASP A 113 -11.56 -3.40 -0.58
C ASP A 113 -10.43 -3.41 0.43
N LEU A 114 -9.21 -3.67 -0.02
CA LEU A 114 -8.04 -3.65 0.87
C LEU A 114 -7.78 -2.27 1.43
N VAL A 115 -7.88 -1.24 0.59
CA VAL A 115 -7.71 0.14 1.03
C VAL A 115 -8.77 0.49 2.08
N GLN A 116 -10.02 0.12 1.82
CA GLN A 116 -11.11 0.39 2.77
C GLN A 116 -10.86 -0.30 4.11
N ARG A 117 -10.43 -1.55 4.09
CA ARG A 117 -10.12 -2.27 5.32
C ARG A 117 -8.94 -1.65 6.07
N ALA A 118 -7.95 -1.19 5.32
CA ALA A 118 -6.77 -0.58 5.92
C ALA A 118 -7.11 0.71 6.65
N VAL A 119 -7.94 1.56 6.04
CA VAL A 119 -8.31 2.83 6.69
C VAL A 119 -9.30 2.63 7.83
N ASP A 120 -10.03 1.52 7.84
CA ASP A 120 -11.00 1.23 8.90
C ASP A 120 -10.37 0.60 10.14
N LEU A 121 -9.10 0.16 10.05
CA LEU A 121 -8.45 -0.42 11.22
C LEU A 121 -8.13 0.63 12.27
N PRO A 122 -8.25 0.28 13.54
CA PRO A 122 -7.76 1.17 14.59
C PRO A 122 -6.25 1.36 14.46
N SER A 123 -5.80 2.56 14.82
CA SER A 123 -4.39 2.90 14.77
C SER A 123 -3.56 1.93 15.60
N GLY A 124 -2.47 1.42 15.03
CA GLY A 124 -1.56 0.52 15.73
C GLY A 124 -1.92 -0.94 15.63
N GLU A 125 -3.04 -1.30 15.00
CA GLU A 125 -3.46 -2.68 14.88
C GLU A 125 -2.80 -3.35 13.68
N PRO A 126 -2.28 -4.58 13.82
CA PRO A 126 -1.78 -5.30 12.65
C PRO A 126 -2.93 -5.81 11.80
N ALA A 127 -2.64 -6.05 10.55
CA ALA A 127 -3.64 -6.45 9.57
C ALA A 127 -4.27 -7.81 9.86
N ALA A 128 -3.53 -8.70 10.29
CA ALA A 128 -4.06 -10.04 10.34
C ALA A 128 -4.03 -10.66 11.67
N PRO A 129 -4.41 -11.22 11.96
CA PRO A 129 -4.01 -12.01 12.96
C PRO A 129 -4.22 -13.40 12.79
N VAL A 130 -3.70 -13.00 12.35
CA VAL A 130 -3.88 -13.69 12.39
C VAL A 130 -4.43 -14.58 12.66
N GLU A 131 -4.32 -14.46 12.57
CA GLU A 131 -4.93 -15.04 12.72
C GLU A 131 -5.34 -15.77 12.95
N ALA A 132 -4.90 -15.65 13.05
CA ALA A 132 -5.42 -16.18 13.20
C ALA A 132 -5.90 -16.85 13.48
N GLY A 133 -5.76 -16.82 13.53
CA GLY A 133 -6.34 -17.37 13.64
C GLY A 133 -6.70 -18.02 13.91
N ASP A 134 -6.68 -17.97 13.80
CA ASP A 134 -7.26 -18.49 13.88
C ASP A 134 -7.58 -19.25 14.20
N ALA A 135 -7.31 -19.43 14.28
CA ALA A 135 -7.75 -20.01 14.42
C ALA A 135 -8.29 -20.58 14.84
N ASP A 136 -8.45 -20.64 14.67
CA ASP A 136 -9.27 -20.98 14.96
C ASP A 136 -9.68 -21.57 14.98
#